data_7e3de104273173279b1904e7248740ab
#
_entry.id   7e3de104273173279b1904e7248740ab
#
_cell.length_a   1.000
_cell.length_b   1.000
_cell.length_c   1.000
_cell.angle_alpha   90.00
_cell.angle_beta   90.00
_cell.angle_gamma   90.00
#
_symmetry.space_group_name_H-M   'P 1'
#
loop_
_entity.id
_entity.type
_entity.pdbx_description
1 polymer ?
#
loop_
_entity_poly.entity_id
_entity_poly.type
_entity_poly.pdbx_seq_one_letter_code
_entity_poly.pdbx_strand_id
1 'polypeptide(L)'
;VQKQRAGLRRMAMIGLSTAAFMWVILYAPTPYVVYEPGIAVPVKSMVLMEEGDRLGGGDFLLTAVKLTEPNFLHTFQSMWNSNMEVHLKRDVLRGYSKEQYADRLNVIMQGAQNNAIEAAYRYAGFPYESRTNGIVISDVLVKKNTGSSSFKAGDKLLGINGVKPIGSMSEWLDKLQKISKDKPVQFEIERGGTRLNVIFAANLFHSTMTNEQRLEAIGIMSLTELRSLEPADEGKRLTITAGDIGGPSAGLVFALQAIDLLSKGDLSGGLRIAATGTITVDGKVGAIGGIKQKIVIASSEGAQLFLAPADNFEEAEAKAKALGTPMKVVSVKTLKEAMDQIQAFHDAST
;
A
#
# COMPACT_ATOMS: atom_id res chain seq x y z
N VAL A 1 -30.66 -11.20 59.51
CA VAL A 1 -29.83 -12.11 58.75
C VAL A 1 -30.27 -12.13 57.26
N GLN A 2 -31.59 -12.26 56.96
CA GLN A 2 -32.07 -12.35 55.56
C GLN A 2 -31.90 -11.05 54.74
N LYS A 3 -32.16 -9.86 55.33
CA LYS A 3 -31.92 -8.54 54.68
C LYS A 3 -30.42 -8.28 54.38
N GLN A 4 -29.52 -8.69 55.28
CA GLN A 4 -28.08 -8.56 55.09
C GLN A 4 -27.56 -9.45 53.94
N ARG A 5 -28.06 -10.69 53.84
CA ARG A 5 -27.72 -11.60 52.70
C ARG A 5 -28.24 -11.08 51.36
N ALA A 6 -29.42 -10.44 51.33
CA ALA A 6 -29.97 -9.84 50.14
C ALA A 6 -29.12 -8.60 49.69
N GLY A 7 -28.64 -7.78 50.64
CA GLY A 7 -27.72 -6.67 50.33
C GLY A 7 -26.37 -7.14 49.77
N LEU A 8 -25.78 -8.17 50.40
CA LEU A 8 -24.51 -8.73 49.93
C LEU A 8 -24.62 -9.34 48.53
N ARG A 9 -25.73 -10.05 48.24
CA ARG A 9 -26.01 -10.59 46.89
C ARG A 9 -26.17 -9.48 45.84
N ARG A 10 -26.84 -8.37 46.16
CA ARG A 10 -26.96 -7.21 45.24
C ARG A 10 -25.61 -6.56 44.98
N MET A 11 -24.77 -6.36 45.99
CA MET A 11 -23.42 -5.84 45.83
C MET A 11 -22.54 -6.75 44.97
N ALA A 12 -22.60 -8.07 45.23
CA ALA A 12 -21.88 -9.05 44.41
C ALA A 12 -22.36 -9.06 42.95
N MET A 13 -23.66 -8.97 42.70
CA MET A 13 -24.21 -8.87 41.32
C MET A 13 -23.77 -7.58 40.63
N ILE A 14 -23.82 -6.44 41.31
CA ILE A 14 -23.33 -5.16 40.76
C ILE A 14 -21.84 -5.26 40.41
N GLY A 15 -21.02 -5.79 41.34
CA GLY A 15 -19.58 -5.99 41.10
C GLY A 15 -19.30 -6.90 39.92
N LEU A 16 -20.00 -8.05 39.82
CA LEU A 16 -19.88 -8.96 38.70
C LEU A 16 -20.33 -8.32 37.37
N SER A 17 -21.45 -7.59 37.36
CA SER A 17 -21.94 -6.89 36.15
C SER A 17 -20.97 -5.79 35.71
N THR A 18 -20.42 -5.03 36.65
CA THR A 18 -19.42 -4.01 36.36
C THR A 18 -18.14 -4.64 35.80
N ALA A 19 -17.66 -5.72 36.39
CA ALA A 19 -16.48 -6.44 35.91
C ALA A 19 -16.70 -7.01 34.49
N ALA A 20 -17.88 -7.63 34.25
CA ALA A 20 -18.24 -8.14 32.93
C ALA A 20 -18.34 -7.01 31.90
N PHE A 21 -18.94 -5.87 32.25
CA PHE A 21 -19.04 -4.71 31.37
C PHE A 21 -17.66 -4.12 31.06
N MET A 22 -16.79 -3.98 32.05
CA MET A 22 -15.42 -3.53 31.88
C MET A 22 -14.62 -4.49 30.98
N TRP A 23 -14.82 -5.79 31.18
CA TRP A 23 -14.19 -6.82 30.36
C TRP A 23 -14.59 -6.67 28.86
N VAL A 24 -15.89 -6.47 28.59
CA VAL A 24 -16.39 -6.24 27.23
C VAL A 24 -15.75 -4.99 26.63
N ILE A 25 -15.74 -3.88 27.36
CA ILE A 25 -15.18 -2.61 26.84
C ILE A 25 -13.69 -2.73 26.53
N LEU A 26 -12.93 -3.48 27.34
CA LEU A 26 -11.47 -3.57 27.22
C LEU A 26 -10.99 -4.68 26.26
N TYR A 27 -11.76 -5.78 26.14
CA TYR A 27 -11.26 -6.98 25.47
C TYR A 27 -12.14 -7.49 24.32
N ALA A 28 -13.42 -7.09 24.26
CA ALA A 28 -14.25 -7.57 23.16
C ALA A 28 -13.81 -6.96 21.82
N PRO A 29 -13.75 -7.77 20.75
CA PRO A 29 -13.40 -7.27 19.42
C PRO A 29 -14.46 -6.32 18.88
N THR A 30 -14.03 -5.25 18.23
CA THR A 30 -14.93 -4.29 17.61
C THR A 30 -15.03 -4.52 16.09
N PRO A 31 -16.11 -4.06 15.45
CA PRO A 31 -16.22 -4.06 13.98
C PRO A 31 -15.43 -2.92 13.31
N TYR A 32 -14.57 -2.24 14.06
CA TYR A 32 -13.85 -1.06 13.60
C TYR A 32 -12.36 -1.33 13.44
N VAL A 33 -11.71 -0.48 12.65
CA VAL A 33 -10.27 -0.24 12.59
C VAL A 33 -10.01 1.25 12.74
N VAL A 34 -8.85 1.60 13.26
CA VAL A 34 -8.44 3.00 13.44
C VAL A 34 -7.18 3.26 12.63
N TYR A 35 -7.20 4.32 11.83
CA TYR A 35 -6.02 4.90 11.22
C TYR A 35 -5.41 5.88 12.21
N GLU A 36 -4.19 5.61 12.60
CA GLU A 36 -3.40 6.42 13.53
C GLU A 36 -2.15 6.96 12.83
N PRO A 37 -1.62 8.12 13.29
CA PRO A 37 -0.28 8.52 12.92
C PRO A 37 0.71 7.39 13.22
N GLY A 38 1.45 6.95 12.17
CA GLY A 38 2.42 5.85 12.30
C GLY A 38 3.84 6.37 12.39
N ILE A 39 4.62 6.27 11.30
CA ILE A 39 6.03 6.68 11.25
C ILE A 39 6.32 7.55 10.04
N ALA A 40 7.29 8.45 10.15
CA ALA A 40 7.97 9.05 9.00
C ALA A 40 9.45 8.71 9.11
N VAL A 41 10.03 8.19 8.03
CA VAL A 41 11.41 7.72 8.01
C VAL A 41 12.11 8.15 6.73
N PRO A 42 13.41 8.49 6.79
CA PRO A 42 14.21 8.77 5.61
C PRO A 42 14.29 7.54 4.69
N VAL A 43 14.09 7.74 3.39
CA VAL A 43 14.13 6.64 2.40
C VAL A 43 15.55 6.35 1.88
N LYS A 44 16.56 7.08 2.30
CA LYS A 44 17.97 6.88 1.92
C LYS A 44 18.45 5.44 2.14
N SER A 45 18.05 4.81 3.24
CA SER A 45 18.41 3.42 3.55
C SER A 45 17.56 2.38 2.81
N MET A 46 16.49 2.81 2.14
CA MET A 46 15.54 1.94 1.45
C MET A 46 15.77 1.88 -0.05
N VAL A 47 16.28 2.96 -0.64
CA VAL A 47 16.59 3.08 -2.07
C VAL A 47 18.08 3.15 -2.23
N LEU A 48 18.66 2.14 -2.85
CA LEU A 48 20.13 2.00 -3.00
C LEU A 48 20.48 1.93 -4.48
N MET A 49 21.68 2.38 -4.83
CA MET A 49 22.29 2.27 -6.16
C MET A 49 23.58 1.46 -6.09
N GLU A 50 23.84 0.60 -7.09
CA GLU A 50 24.99 -0.31 -7.10
C GLU A 50 26.35 0.42 -7.01
N GLU A 51 26.50 1.56 -7.68
CA GLU A 51 27.72 2.37 -7.71
C GLU A 51 28.01 3.07 -6.38
N GLY A 52 27.10 2.95 -5.40
CA GLY A 52 27.14 3.64 -4.11
C GLY A 52 26.47 5.01 -4.14
N ASP A 53 26.09 5.46 -2.97
CA ASP A 53 25.23 6.62 -2.81
C ASP A 53 26.06 7.89 -2.58
N ARG A 54 25.88 8.88 -3.44
CA ARG A 54 26.29 10.27 -3.18
C ARG A 54 25.11 10.98 -2.52
N LEU A 55 24.94 10.79 -1.22
CA LEU A 55 23.82 11.36 -0.47
C LEU A 55 24.11 12.81 -0.10
N GLY A 56 23.16 13.69 -0.42
CA GLY A 56 23.13 15.07 0.03
C GLY A 56 22.78 15.23 1.51
N GLY A 57 22.76 16.47 2.00
CA GLY A 57 22.52 16.80 3.40
C GLY A 57 21.06 16.70 3.86
N GLY A 58 20.08 16.71 2.96
CA GLY A 58 18.66 16.63 3.27
C GLY A 58 18.07 15.22 3.20
N ASP A 59 16.78 15.08 3.42
CA ASP A 59 16.09 13.78 3.47
C ASP A 59 14.74 13.81 2.73
N PHE A 60 14.46 12.76 1.95
CA PHE A 60 13.11 12.41 1.56
C PHE A 60 12.49 11.50 2.61
N LEU A 61 11.29 11.88 3.12
CA LEU A 61 10.60 11.17 4.18
C LEU A 61 9.40 10.38 3.60
N LEU A 62 9.43 9.08 3.80
CA LEU A 62 8.27 8.21 3.64
C LEU A 62 7.39 8.36 4.87
N THR A 63 6.08 8.49 4.67
CA THR A 63 5.09 8.51 5.74
C THR A 63 4.19 7.28 5.68
N ALA A 64 4.05 6.57 6.79
CA ALA A 64 3.19 5.40 6.92
C ALA A 64 2.14 5.59 8.01
N VAL A 65 0.91 5.15 7.73
CA VAL A 65 -0.21 5.13 8.67
C VAL A 65 -0.21 3.82 9.43
N LYS A 66 -0.50 3.85 10.71
CA LYS A 66 -0.70 2.65 11.51
C LYS A 66 -2.17 2.25 11.49
N LEU A 67 -2.44 1.00 11.13
CA LEU A 67 -3.76 0.39 11.19
C LEU A 67 -3.89 -0.40 12.51
N THR A 68 -4.79 0.01 13.37
CA THR A 68 -5.05 -0.64 14.65
C THR A 68 -6.44 -1.26 14.68
N GLU A 69 -6.57 -2.47 15.21
CA GLU A 69 -7.85 -3.07 15.58
C GLU A 69 -8.15 -2.69 17.05
N PRO A 70 -9.03 -1.71 17.28
CA PRO A 70 -9.24 -1.18 18.62
C PRO A 70 -10.21 -2.03 19.43
N ASN A 71 -10.12 -1.97 20.77
CA ASN A 71 -11.23 -2.30 21.65
C ASN A 71 -12.27 -1.17 21.71
N PHE A 72 -13.38 -1.34 22.40
CA PHE A 72 -14.42 -0.32 22.49
C PHE A 72 -13.93 0.97 23.14
N LEU A 73 -13.10 0.89 24.18
CA LEU A 73 -12.54 2.08 24.84
C LEU A 73 -11.67 2.88 23.87
N HIS A 74 -10.76 2.22 23.17
CA HIS A 74 -9.89 2.87 22.19
C HIS A 74 -10.68 3.43 21.00
N THR A 75 -11.70 2.71 20.51
CA THR A 75 -12.61 3.22 19.47
C THR A 75 -13.26 4.53 19.91
N PHE A 76 -13.78 4.56 21.13
CA PHE A 76 -14.42 5.75 21.68
C PHE A 76 -13.44 6.91 21.82
N GLN A 77 -12.25 6.69 22.36
CA GLN A 77 -11.19 7.69 22.45
C GLN A 77 -10.77 8.24 21.07
N SER A 78 -10.67 7.37 20.08
CA SER A 78 -10.28 7.75 18.71
C SER A 78 -11.31 8.65 18.02
N MET A 79 -12.61 8.53 18.36
CA MET A 79 -13.66 9.39 17.79
C MET A 79 -13.52 10.85 18.19
N TRP A 80 -12.89 11.15 19.33
CA TRP A 80 -12.60 12.52 19.80
C TRP A 80 -11.20 13.02 19.42
N ASN A 81 -10.35 12.17 18.90
CA ASN A 81 -9.00 12.56 18.49
C ASN A 81 -8.97 12.95 17.01
N SER A 82 -8.81 14.22 16.71
CA SER A 82 -8.77 14.75 15.34
C SER A 82 -7.61 14.22 14.50
N ASN A 83 -6.63 13.51 15.08
CA ASN A 83 -5.50 12.91 14.40
C ASN A 83 -5.76 11.44 14.06
N MET A 84 -6.88 10.87 14.48
CA MET A 84 -7.27 9.48 14.25
C MET A 84 -8.55 9.41 13.41
N GLU A 85 -8.72 8.33 12.66
CA GLU A 85 -9.94 8.07 11.88
C GLU A 85 -10.43 6.67 12.13
N VAL A 86 -11.73 6.56 12.49
CA VAL A 86 -12.40 5.29 12.76
C VAL A 86 -13.15 4.85 11.51
N HIS A 87 -12.84 3.65 11.01
CA HIS A 87 -13.46 3.07 9.85
C HIS A 87 -14.09 1.71 10.18
N LEU A 88 -15.06 1.28 9.39
CA LEU A 88 -15.58 -0.08 9.51
C LEU A 88 -14.55 -1.09 9.00
N LYS A 89 -14.25 -2.10 9.81
CA LYS A 89 -13.31 -3.17 9.48
C LYS A 89 -13.62 -3.85 8.13
N ARG A 90 -14.92 -4.05 7.83
CA ARG A 90 -15.37 -4.64 6.57
C ARG A 90 -14.99 -3.81 5.34
N ASP A 91 -14.98 -2.46 5.46
CA ASP A 91 -14.73 -1.55 4.34
C ASP A 91 -13.21 -1.44 4.06
N VAL A 92 -12.39 -1.51 5.10
CA VAL A 92 -10.93 -1.47 4.99
C VAL A 92 -10.36 -2.84 4.62
N LEU A 93 -10.69 -3.87 5.41
CA LEU A 93 -10.13 -5.21 5.20
C LEU A 93 -10.84 -6.02 4.11
N ARG A 94 -12.01 -5.59 3.63
CA ARG A 94 -12.78 -6.24 2.55
C ARG A 94 -13.00 -7.74 2.72
N GLY A 95 -13.04 -8.20 3.99
CA GLY A 95 -13.19 -9.61 4.33
C GLY A 95 -11.88 -10.38 4.51
N TYR A 96 -10.73 -9.78 4.25
CA TYR A 96 -9.43 -10.38 4.53
C TYR A 96 -9.19 -10.53 6.04
N SER A 97 -8.43 -11.55 6.44
CA SER A 97 -7.77 -11.53 7.74
C SER A 97 -6.66 -10.46 7.75
N LYS A 98 -6.14 -10.14 8.93
CA LYS A 98 -5.06 -9.16 9.06
C LYS A 98 -3.80 -9.59 8.29
N GLU A 99 -3.46 -10.88 8.39
CA GLU A 99 -2.31 -11.47 7.69
C GLU A 99 -2.50 -11.43 6.17
N GLN A 100 -3.67 -11.84 5.67
CA GLN A 100 -3.99 -11.78 4.25
C GLN A 100 -3.99 -10.34 3.70
N TYR A 101 -4.44 -9.39 4.52
CA TYR A 101 -4.39 -7.98 4.17
C TYR A 101 -2.95 -7.46 4.10
N ALA A 102 -2.08 -7.89 5.00
CA ALA A 102 -0.65 -7.58 4.96
C ALA A 102 0.01 -8.19 3.72
N ASP A 103 -0.24 -9.46 3.41
CA ASP A 103 0.26 -10.11 2.18
C ASP A 103 -0.16 -9.35 0.92
N ARG A 104 -1.44 -8.93 0.86
CA ARG A 104 -1.96 -8.08 -0.21
C ARG A 104 -1.18 -6.77 -0.33
N LEU A 105 -0.97 -6.06 0.77
CA LEU A 105 -0.24 -4.80 0.78
C LEU A 105 1.22 -4.96 0.38
N ASN A 106 1.87 -6.08 0.74
CA ASN A 106 3.24 -6.39 0.36
C ASN A 106 3.38 -6.60 -1.16
N VAL A 107 2.46 -7.33 -1.79
CA VAL A 107 2.47 -7.51 -3.26
C VAL A 107 2.28 -6.17 -3.98
N ILE A 108 1.34 -5.36 -3.52
CA ILE A 108 1.09 -4.03 -4.10
C ILE A 108 2.32 -3.12 -3.92
N MET A 109 3.01 -3.21 -2.78
CA MET A 109 4.25 -2.47 -2.52
C MET A 109 5.35 -2.87 -3.52
N GLN A 110 5.54 -4.17 -3.79
CA GLN A 110 6.53 -4.63 -4.79
C GLN A 110 6.25 -4.03 -6.18
N GLY A 111 4.98 -3.99 -6.58
CA GLY A 111 4.57 -3.30 -7.81
C GLY A 111 4.89 -1.80 -7.80
N ALA A 112 4.65 -1.14 -6.68
CA ALA A 112 4.97 0.29 -6.51
C ALA A 112 6.47 0.57 -6.56
N GLN A 113 7.30 -0.30 -6.00
CA GLN A 113 8.76 -0.22 -6.09
C GLN A 113 9.24 -0.34 -7.54
N ASN A 114 8.73 -1.32 -8.30
CA ASN A 114 9.03 -1.44 -9.73
C ASN A 114 8.63 -0.18 -10.51
N ASN A 115 7.43 0.33 -10.27
CA ASN A 115 6.95 1.53 -10.93
C ASN A 115 7.83 2.76 -10.59
N ALA A 116 8.26 2.88 -9.34
CA ALA A 116 9.11 4.00 -8.89
C ALA A 116 10.48 3.99 -9.59
N ILE A 117 11.14 2.83 -9.66
CA ILE A 117 12.43 2.68 -10.36
C ILE A 117 12.25 2.98 -11.85
N GLU A 118 11.23 2.42 -12.49
CA GLU A 118 11.00 2.61 -13.92
C GLU A 118 10.66 4.07 -14.25
N ALA A 119 9.83 4.73 -13.43
CA ALA A 119 9.52 6.15 -13.57
C ALA A 119 10.79 7.02 -13.41
N ALA A 120 11.68 6.67 -12.47
CA ALA A 120 12.94 7.37 -12.27
C ALA A 120 13.89 7.23 -13.47
N TYR A 121 14.07 6.01 -14.01
CA TYR A 121 14.89 5.82 -15.23
C TYR A 121 14.34 6.59 -16.41
N ARG A 122 13.03 6.56 -16.64
CA ARG A 122 12.37 7.33 -17.73
C ARG A 122 12.56 8.83 -17.56
N TYR A 123 12.35 9.33 -16.34
CA TYR A 123 12.48 10.76 -16.05
C TYR A 123 13.93 11.24 -16.26
N ALA A 124 14.91 10.46 -15.79
CA ALA A 124 16.33 10.77 -15.89
C ALA A 124 16.93 10.45 -17.26
N GLY A 125 16.17 9.82 -18.17
CA GLY A 125 16.63 9.47 -19.53
C GLY A 125 17.65 8.33 -19.57
N PHE A 126 17.70 7.47 -18.54
CA PHE A 126 18.58 6.30 -18.51
C PHE A 126 17.98 5.15 -19.33
N PRO A 127 18.71 4.56 -20.26
CA PRO A 127 18.26 3.37 -20.98
C PRO A 127 18.26 2.15 -20.05
N TYR A 128 17.21 1.35 -20.13
CA TYR A 128 17.03 0.13 -19.35
C TYR A 128 16.24 -0.93 -20.14
N GLU A 129 16.42 -2.19 -19.79
CA GLU A 129 15.56 -3.29 -20.20
C GLU A 129 14.59 -3.66 -19.07
N SER A 130 13.35 -3.91 -19.43
CA SER A 130 12.33 -4.40 -18.49
C SER A 130 11.97 -5.84 -18.84
N ARG A 131 12.11 -6.75 -17.89
CA ARG A 131 11.76 -8.17 -18.03
C ARG A 131 10.76 -8.57 -16.98
N THR A 132 9.67 -9.23 -17.38
CA THR A 132 8.68 -9.75 -16.44
C THR A 132 9.26 -10.91 -15.64
N ASN A 133 9.32 -10.77 -14.32
CA ASN A 133 9.74 -11.83 -13.39
C ASN A 133 8.58 -12.71 -12.93
N GLY A 134 7.35 -12.23 -13.11
CA GLY A 134 6.15 -12.97 -12.77
C GLY A 134 4.92 -12.08 -12.65
N ILE A 135 3.79 -12.74 -12.69
CA ILE A 135 2.49 -12.14 -12.46
C ILE A 135 1.97 -12.68 -11.13
N VAL A 136 1.67 -11.78 -10.20
CA VAL A 136 1.23 -12.12 -8.86
C VAL A 136 -0.18 -11.59 -8.64
N ILE A 137 -1.03 -12.40 -8.00
CA ILE A 137 -2.37 -11.98 -7.61
C ILE A 137 -2.23 -10.99 -6.46
N SER A 138 -2.61 -9.74 -6.70
CA SER A 138 -2.52 -8.68 -5.70
C SER A 138 -3.81 -8.44 -4.93
N ASP A 139 -4.98 -8.83 -5.49
CA ASP A 139 -6.25 -8.70 -4.78
C ASP A 139 -7.22 -9.81 -5.20
N VAL A 140 -8.00 -10.35 -4.25
CA VAL A 140 -8.98 -11.41 -4.48
C VAL A 140 -10.35 -11.05 -3.88
N LEU A 141 -11.41 -11.61 -4.47
CA LEU A 141 -12.77 -11.47 -3.95
C LEU A 141 -12.97 -12.44 -2.78
N VAL A 142 -12.98 -11.92 -1.54
CA VAL A 142 -13.25 -12.71 -0.34
C VAL A 142 -14.77 -12.90 -0.17
N LYS A 143 -15.32 -14.03 -0.63
CA LYS A 143 -16.74 -14.36 -0.46
C LYS A 143 -17.00 -14.86 0.95
N LYS A 144 -17.90 -14.23 1.68
CA LYS A 144 -18.28 -14.58 3.07
C LYS A 144 -18.83 -16.00 3.26
N ASN A 145 -19.41 -16.63 2.22
CA ASN A 145 -20.22 -17.85 2.36
C ASN A 145 -19.77 -19.05 1.52
N THR A 146 -18.67 -18.96 0.79
CA THR A 146 -18.20 -20.09 -0.06
C THR A 146 -16.75 -20.43 0.25
N GLY A 147 -16.47 -20.80 1.50
CA GLY A 147 -15.16 -21.23 1.96
C GLY A 147 -14.02 -20.95 0.98
N SER A 148 -13.14 -20.05 1.30
CA SER A 148 -11.92 -19.67 0.61
C SER A 148 -12.01 -19.53 -0.92
N SER A 149 -11.76 -18.35 -1.45
CA SER A 149 -11.29 -18.21 -2.82
C SER A 149 -10.12 -19.19 -3.01
N SER A 150 -10.12 -19.96 -4.07
CA SER A 150 -9.04 -20.90 -4.35
C SER A 150 -7.70 -20.16 -4.52
N PHE A 151 -7.74 -18.89 -4.91
CA PHE A 151 -6.60 -17.99 -4.97
C PHE A 151 -6.44 -17.15 -3.69
N LYS A 152 -5.21 -16.72 -3.44
CA LYS A 152 -4.86 -15.76 -2.37
C LYS A 152 -4.00 -14.64 -2.94
N ALA A 153 -4.03 -13.48 -2.30
CA ALA A 153 -3.03 -12.46 -2.57
C ALA A 153 -1.63 -13.04 -2.26
N GLY A 154 -0.67 -12.78 -3.15
CA GLY A 154 0.66 -13.37 -3.10
C GLY A 154 0.85 -14.63 -3.95
N ASP A 155 -0.21 -15.22 -4.50
CA ASP A 155 -0.07 -16.33 -5.44
C ASP A 155 0.58 -15.87 -6.74
N LYS A 156 1.71 -16.48 -7.10
CA LYS A 156 2.38 -16.24 -8.37
C LYS A 156 1.81 -17.18 -9.43
N LEU A 157 1.33 -16.63 -10.53
CA LEU A 157 0.78 -17.39 -11.65
C LEU A 157 1.92 -17.99 -12.46
N LEU A 158 1.93 -19.34 -12.62
CA LEU A 158 2.96 -20.08 -13.34
C LEU A 158 2.48 -20.58 -14.69
N GLY A 159 1.17 -20.86 -14.86
CA GLY A 159 0.64 -21.39 -16.10
C GLY A 159 -0.87 -21.56 -16.11
N ILE A 160 -1.42 -21.78 -17.29
CA ILE A 160 -2.83 -22.14 -17.54
C ILE A 160 -2.85 -23.39 -18.41
N ASN A 161 -3.54 -24.44 -17.97
CA ASN A 161 -3.72 -25.70 -18.70
C ASN A 161 -2.39 -26.32 -19.19
N GLY A 162 -1.36 -26.29 -18.34
CA GLY A 162 -0.03 -26.83 -18.65
C GLY A 162 0.85 -25.98 -19.57
N VAL A 163 0.37 -24.81 -20.01
CA VAL A 163 1.15 -23.89 -20.84
C VAL A 163 2.02 -22.99 -19.97
N LYS A 164 3.32 -23.17 -20.03
CA LYS A 164 4.38 -22.43 -19.32
C LYS A 164 5.43 -21.91 -20.31
N PRO A 165 6.23 -20.90 -19.92
CA PRO A 165 5.98 -19.87 -18.93
C PRO A 165 5.02 -18.80 -19.46
N ILE A 166 4.39 -18.05 -18.57
CA ILE A 166 3.63 -16.84 -18.90
C ILE A 166 4.62 -15.68 -18.87
N GLY A 167 4.91 -15.08 -20.02
CA GLY A 167 5.96 -14.06 -20.19
C GLY A 167 5.53 -12.69 -19.68
N SER A 168 4.41 -12.13 -20.18
CA SER A 168 3.93 -10.79 -19.84
C SER A 168 2.48 -10.80 -19.38
N MET A 169 2.04 -9.69 -18.78
CA MET A 169 0.64 -9.50 -18.40
C MET A 169 -0.29 -9.63 -19.62
N SER A 170 0.06 -9.03 -20.75
CA SER A 170 -0.75 -9.12 -21.98
C SER A 170 -0.87 -10.55 -22.48
N GLU A 171 0.23 -11.30 -22.52
CA GLU A 171 0.24 -12.71 -22.94
C GLU A 171 -0.64 -13.57 -22.03
N TRP A 172 -0.58 -13.31 -20.71
CA TRP A 172 -1.40 -14.04 -19.75
C TRP A 172 -2.89 -13.75 -19.93
N LEU A 173 -3.27 -12.46 -20.14
CA LEU A 173 -4.65 -12.06 -20.41
C LEU A 173 -5.16 -12.61 -21.74
N ASP A 174 -4.33 -12.69 -22.77
CA ASP A 174 -4.65 -13.33 -24.05
C ASP A 174 -4.92 -14.85 -23.89
N LYS A 175 -4.14 -15.53 -23.05
CA LYS A 175 -4.39 -16.96 -22.74
C LYS A 175 -5.68 -17.13 -21.95
N LEU A 176 -5.94 -16.25 -20.99
CA LEU A 176 -7.20 -16.24 -20.24
C LEU A 176 -8.41 -16.05 -21.17
N GLN A 177 -8.29 -15.20 -22.17
CA GLN A 177 -9.36 -14.93 -23.14
C GLN A 177 -9.66 -16.13 -24.04
N LYS A 178 -8.63 -16.96 -24.34
CA LYS A 178 -8.73 -18.16 -25.20
C LYS A 178 -9.22 -19.41 -24.48
N ILE A 179 -9.54 -19.33 -23.19
CA ILE A 179 -10.05 -20.47 -22.44
C ILE A 179 -11.42 -20.92 -23.00
N SER A 180 -11.50 -22.20 -23.37
CA SER A 180 -12.73 -22.83 -23.83
C SER A 180 -13.74 -23.01 -22.69
N LYS A 181 -15.03 -22.88 -23.01
CA LYS A 181 -16.15 -23.17 -22.10
C LYS A 181 -16.43 -24.67 -21.89
N ASP A 182 -15.73 -25.53 -22.62
CA ASP A 182 -16.08 -26.97 -22.69
C ASP A 182 -15.24 -27.86 -21.77
N LYS A 183 -14.18 -27.32 -21.17
CA LYS A 183 -13.25 -28.06 -20.32
C LYS A 183 -12.93 -27.28 -19.05
N PRO A 184 -12.75 -27.97 -17.90
CA PRO A 184 -12.22 -27.35 -16.70
C PRO A 184 -10.88 -26.63 -16.98
N VAL A 185 -10.66 -25.52 -16.29
CA VAL A 185 -9.44 -24.72 -16.42
C VAL A 185 -8.57 -24.94 -15.20
N GLN A 186 -7.33 -25.31 -15.44
CA GLN A 186 -6.32 -25.52 -14.40
C GLN A 186 -5.33 -24.36 -14.42
N PHE A 187 -5.18 -23.69 -13.29
CA PHE A 187 -4.15 -22.70 -13.06
C PHE A 187 -3.03 -23.32 -12.22
N GLU A 188 -1.81 -23.23 -12.69
CA GLU A 188 -0.63 -23.56 -11.90
C GLU A 188 -0.15 -22.29 -11.20
N ILE A 189 0.02 -22.36 -9.88
CA ILE A 189 0.45 -21.24 -9.05
C ILE A 189 1.60 -21.65 -8.13
N GLU A 190 2.35 -20.66 -7.66
CA GLU A 190 3.26 -20.81 -6.55
C GLU A 190 2.75 -19.99 -5.36
N ARG A 191 2.59 -20.65 -4.22
CA ARG A 191 2.17 -20.06 -2.95
C ARG A 191 3.18 -20.41 -1.87
N GLY A 192 3.87 -19.42 -1.33
CA GLY A 192 4.88 -19.64 -0.28
C GLY A 192 5.98 -20.64 -0.71
N GLY A 193 6.44 -20.58 -1.96
CA GLY A 193 7.43 -21.51 -2.53
C GLY A 193 6.88 -22.88 -2.94
N THR A 194 5.59 -23.17 -2.68
CA THR A 194 4.97 -24.46 -3.03
C THR A 194 4.13 -24.30 -4.30
N ARG A 195 4.32 -25.23 -5.27
CA ARG A 195 3.50 -25.28 -6.48
C ARG A 195 2.17 -25.97 -6.21
N LEU A 196 1.10 -25.35 -6.63
CA LEU A 196 -0.28 -25.81 -6.45
C LEU A 196 -1.05 -25.70 -7.76
N ASN A 197 -2.09 -26.54 -7.89
CA ASN A 197 -3.04 -26.45 -8.97
C ASN A 197 -4.40 -26.00 -8.46
N VAL A 198 -4.96 -24.97 -9.09
CA VAL A 198 -6.29 -24.45 -8.82
C VAL A 198 -7.17 -24.73 -10.03
N ILE A 199 -8.27 -25.46 -9.84
CA ILE A 199 -9.13 -25.92 -10.94
C ILE A 199 -10.51 -25.25 -10.83
N PHE A 200 -10.96 -24.69 -11.94
CA PHE A 200 -12.28 -24.10 -12.10
C PHE A 200 -13.12 -24.87 -13.12
N ALA A 201 -14.44 -24.89 -12.90
CA ALA A 201 -15.35 -25.50 -13.84
C ALA A 201 -15.40 -24.72 -15.17
N ALA A 202 -15.57 -25.43 -16.26
CA ALA A 202 -15.58 -24.86 -17.61
C ALA A 202 -16.68 -23.79 -17.83
N ASN A 203 -17.85 -23.99 -17.21
CA ASN A 203 -19.02 -23.13 -17.37
C ASN A 203 -18.91 -21.72 -16.75
N LEU A 204 -17.79 -21.42 -16.09
CA LEU A 204 -17.53 -20.09 -15.54
C LEU A 204 -17.16 -19.06 -16.62
N PHE A 205 -16.71 -19.49 -17.80
CA PHE A 205 -16.24 -18.60 -18.85
C PHE A 205 -17.19 -18.58 -20.04
N HIS A 206 -17.60 -17.38 -20.46
CA HIS A 206 -18.40 -17.17 -21.66
C HIS A 206 -17.60 -16.37 -22.70
N SER A 207 -17.86 -16.58 -23.97
CA SER A 207 -17.12 -15.95 -25.08
C SER A 207 -17.21 -14.42 -25.11
N THR A 208 -18.29 -13.86 -24.55
CA THR A 208 -18.57 -12.42 -24.49
C THR A 208 -17.91 -11.71 -23.30
N MET A 209 -17.30 -12.44 -22.37
CA MET A 209 -16.68 -11.87 -21.17
C MET A 209 -15.40 -11.09 -21.50
N THR A 210 -15.25 -9.90 -20.92
CA THR A 210 -13.98 -9.16 -20.88
C THR A 210 -12.98 -9.87 -19.98
N ASN A 211 -11.70 -9.48 -20.05
CA ASN A 211 -10.66 -10.05 -19.18
C ASN A 211 -10.98 -9.78 -17.69
N GLU A 212 -11.49 -8.59 -17.37
CA GLU A 212 -11.88 -8.22 -15.99
C GLU A 212 -13.00 -9.14 -15.49
N GLN A 213 -14.03 -9.37 -16.31
CA GLN A 213 -15.14 -10.28 -15.96
C GLN A 213 -14.66 -11.72 -15.77
N ARG A 214 -13.69 -12.17 -16.57
CA ARG A 214 -13.08 -13.51 -16.43
C ARG A 214 -12.25 -13.63 -15.14
N LEU A 215 -11.47 -12.62 -14.81
CA LEU A 215 -10.73 -12.56 -13.55
C LEU A 215 -11.69 -12.59 -12.35
N GLU A 216 -12.73 -11.77 -12.38
CA GLU A 216 -13.74 -11.71 -11.32
C GLU A 216 -14.46 -13.05 -11.14
N ALA A 217 -14.79 -13.75 -12.25
CA ALA A 217 -15.43 -15.06 -12.22
C ALA A 217 -14.62 -16.13 -11.46
N ILE A 218 -13.28 -16.02 -11.47
CA ILE A 218 -12.38 -16.89 -10.71
C ILE A 218 -11.94 -16.27 -9.39
N GLY A 219 -12.51 -15.12 -9.02
CA GLY A 219 -12.24 -14.46 -7.74
C GLY A 219 -10.98 -13.61 -7.69
N ILE A 220 -10.37 -13.29 -8.84
CA ILE A 220 -9.22 -12.37 -8.93
C ILE A 220 -9.75 -10.96 -9.18
N MET A 221 -9.39 -10.00 -8.32
CA MET A 221 -9.74 -8.59 -8.45
C MET A 221 -8.64 -7.76 -9.10
N SER A 222 -7.37 -8.10 -8.83
CA SER A 222 -6.25 -7.44 -9.47
C SER A 222 -5.00 -8.31 -9.53
N LEU A 223 -4.15 -8.00 -10.50
CA LEU A 223 -2.86 -8.62 -10.75
C LEU A 223 -1.77 -7.57 -10.69
N THR A 224 -0.58 -7.96 -10.25
CA THR A 224 0.63 -7.14 -10.27
C THR A 224 1.67 -7.86 -11.10
N GLU A 225 2.21 -7.19 -12.11
CA GLU A 225 3.36 -7.65 -12.86
C GLU A 225 4.64 -7.22 -12.14
N LEU A 226 5.41 -8.19 -11.67
CA LEU A 226 6.72 -7.96 -11.09
C LEU A 226 7.77 -7.95 -12.20
N ARG A 227 8.65 -6.95 -12.19
CA ARG A 227 9.63 -6.73 -13.23
C ARG A 227 11.04 -6.66 -12.66
N SER A 228 12.01 -7.15 -13.43
CA SER A 228 13.42 -6.84 -13.28
C SER A 228 13.76 -5.71 -14.23
N LEU A 229 14.33 -4.66 -13.71
CA LEU A 229 14.71 -3.46 -14.45
C LEU A 229 16.22 -3.40 -14.51
N GLU A 230 16.79 -3.71 -15.68
CA GLU A 230 18.23 -3.80 -15.91
C GLU A 230 18.69 -2.54 -16.65
N PRO A 231 19.37 -1.59 -15.98
CA PRO A 231 19.91 -0.42 -16.67
C PRO A 231 21.08 -0.82 -17.59
N ALA A 232 21.28 -0.08 -18.66
CA ALA A 232 22.42 -0.30 -19.57
C ALA A 232 23.79 -0.09 -18.90
N ASP A 233 23.82 0.75 -17.86
CA ASP A 233 24.96 0.94 -16.95
C ASP A 233 24.64 0.23 -15.64
N GLU A 234 25.32 -0.90 -15.37
CA GLU A 234 25.10 -1.71 -14.15
C GLU A 234 25.31 -0.91 -12.87
N GLY A 235 26.23 0.05 -12.86
CA GLY A 235 26.47 0.94 -11.72
C GLY A 235 25.23 1.75 -11.32
N LYS A 236 24.31 1.97 -12.26
CA LYS A 236 23.03 2.69 -12.04
C LYS A 236 21.88 1.77 -11.65
N ARG A 237 22.13 0.50 -11.33
CA ARG A 237 21.11 -0.42 -10.86
C ARG A 237 20.55 0.06 -9.52
N LEU A 238 19.23 0.25 -9.50
CA LEU A 238 18.48 0.67 -8.31
C LEU A 238 17.80 -0.53 -7.65
N THR A 239 17.83 -0.54 -6.33
CA THR A 239 17.11 -1.51 -5.48
C THR A 239 16.30 -0.77 -4.44
N ILE A 240 15.04 -1.16 -4.24
CA ILE A 240 14.18 -0.60 -3.21
C ILE A 240 13.77 -1.71 -2.24
N THR A 241 13.94 -1.48 -0.95
CA THR A 241 13.55 -2.40 0.13
C THR A 241 12.74 -1.62 1.17
N ALA A 242 11.43 -1.87 1.23
CA ALA A 242 10.52 -1.16 2.13
C ALA A 242 10.35 -1.82 3.52
N GLY A 243 11.01 -2.95 3.79
CA GLY A 243 10.81 -3.72 5.03
C GLY A 243 9.35 -4.13 5.23
N ASP A 244 8.82 -3.89 6.41
CA ASP A 244 7.42 -4.22 6.78
C ASP A 244 6.40 -3.15 6.34
N ILE A 245 6.82 -2.14 5.60
CA ILE A 245 5.92 -1.09 5.11
C ILE A 245 5.21 -1.59 3.85
N GLY A 246 3.89 -1.69 3.91
CA GLY A 246 3.06 -2.17 2.82
C GLY A 246 2.24 -1.07 2.14
N GLY A 247 1.73 -1.39 0.93
CA GLY A 247 0.84 -0.51 0.17
C GLY A 247 1.56 0.42 -0.81
N PRO A 248 0.85 1.00 -1.80
CA PRO A 248 1.46 1.67 -2.93
C PRO A 248 1.82 3.14 -2.68
N SER A 249 1.49 3.69 -1.51
CA SER A 249 1.55 5.14 -1.23
C SER A 249 2.95 5.74 -1.13
N ALA A 250 3.99 4.90 -1.10
CA ALA A 250 5.40 5.32 -1.07
C ALA A 250 6.00 5.49 -2.49
N GLY A 251 5.25 5.19 -3.55
CA GLY A 251 5.76 5.19 -4.92
C GLY A 251 6.41 6.52 -5.32
N LEU A 252 5.76 7.65 -5.01
CA LEU A 252 6.31 8.97 -5.32
C LEU A 252 7.64 9.23 -4.59
N VAL A 253 7.70 9.00 -3.28
CA VAL A 253 8.92 9.28 -2.51
C VAL A 253 10.08 8.37 -2.92
N PHE A 254 9.81 7.12 -3.28
CA PHE A 254 10.82 6.23 -3.83
C PHE A 254 11.34 6.70 -5.18
N ALA A 255 10.46 7.18 -6.07
CA ALA A 255 10.87 7.72 -7.36
C ALA A 255 11.75 8.98 -7.20
N LEU A 256 11.41 9.87 -6.25
CA LEU A 256 12.22 11.06 -5.95
C LEU A 256 13.61 10.68 -5.43
N GLN A 257 13.71 9.75 -4.49
CA GLN A 257 15.02 9.28 -4.00
C GLN A 257 15.82 8.55 -5.10
N ALA A 258 15.14 7.79 -5.97
CA ALA A 258 15.80 7.14 -7.09
C ALA A 258 16.37 8.17 -8.08
N ILE A 259 15.64 9.26 -8.37
CA ILE A 259 16.14 10.36 -9.21
C ILE A 259 17.31 11.07 -8.53
N ASP A 260 17.24 11.31 -7.22
CA ASP A 260 18.31 11.91 -6.45
C ASP A 260 19.63 11.13 -6.61
N LEU A 261 19.58 9.80 -6.50
CA LEU A 261 20.73 8.91 -6.72
C LEU A 261 21.24 8.91 -8.18
N LEU A 262 20.33 8.98 -9.15
CA LEU A 262 20.67 9.00 -10.58
C LEU A 262 21.24 10.36 -11.03
N SER A 263 20.90 11.43 -10.33
CA SER A 263 21.39 12.78 -10.61
C SER A 263 22.68 13.05 -9.84
N LYS A 264 23.53 13.96 -10.35
CA LYS A 264 24.81 14.32 -9.71
C LYS A 264 24.65 15.40 -8.63
N GLY A 265 23.44 15.66 -8.17
CA GLY A 265 23.14 16.71 -7.21
C GLY A 265 22.37 16.21 -5.99
N ASP A 266 22.27 17.08 -4.98
CA ASP A 266 21.39 16.89 -3.83
C ASP A 266 20.01 17.48 -4.16
N LEU A 267 19.08 16.64 -4.64
CA LEU A 267 17.73 17.07 -4.99
C LEU A 267 16.97 17.63 -3.78
N SER A 268 17.24 17.12 -2.59
CA SER A 268 16.64 17.60 -1.35
C SER A 268 17.17 18.98 -0.92
N GLY A 269 18.39 19.36 -1.37
CA GLY A 269 19.04 20.66 -1.06
C GLY A 269 19.21 20.91 0.43
N GLY A 270 19.46 19.87 1.22
CA GLY A 270 19.57 19.98 2.68
C GLY A 270 18.21 20.02 3.41
N LEU A 271 17.07 19.97 2.71
CA LEU A 271 15.74 20.03 3.29
C LEU A 271 15.23 18.65 3.69
N ARG A 272 14.26 18.66 4.63
CA ARG A 272 13.44 17.47 4.93
C ARG A 272 12.12 17.57 4.17
N ILE A 273 11.98 16.76 3.13
CA ILE A 273 10.84 16.77 2.20
C ILE A 273 10.03 15.49 2.39
N ALA A 274 8.82 15.59 2.89
CA ALA A 274 7.91 14.46 2.93
C ALA A 274 7.12 14.36 1.61
N ALA A 275 6.92 13.14 1.11
CA ALA A 275 6.12 12.91 -0.07
C ALA A 275 5.28 11.65 0.07
N THR A 276 4.09 11.66 -0.52
CA THR A 276 3.23 10.49 -0.62
C THR A 276 2.49 10.48 -1.95
N GLY A 277 2.13 9.30 -2.43
CA GLY A 277 1.40 9.12 -3.68
C GLY A 277 1.71 7.76 -4.29
N THR A 278 0.74 7.16 -4.96
CA THR A 278 1.04 6.07 -5.89
C THR A 278 1.78 6.65 -7.08
N ILE A 279 2.57 5.83 -7.79
CA ILE A 279 3.24 6.25 -9.01
C ILE A 279 3.03 5.22 -10.10
N THR A 280 2.78 5.70 -11.32
CA THR A 280 2.77 4.88 -12.53
C THR A 280 4.12 5.00 -13.26
N VAL A 281 4.40 4.08 -14.18
CA VAL A 281 5.64 4.08 -14.98
C VAL A 281 5.81 5.33 -15.85
N ASP A 282 4.71 6.00 -16.20
CA ASP A 282 4.70 7.28 -16.92
C ASP A 282 4.76 8.51 -15.99
N GLY A 283 5.00 8.27 -14.70
CA GLY A 283 5.20 9.33 -13.70
C GLY A 283 3.93 10.00 -13.19
N LYS A 284 2.72 9.46 -13.41
CA LYS A 284 1.49 9.99 -12.82
C LYS A 284 1.42 9.65 -11.34
N VAL A 285 1.04 10.64 -10.55
CA VAL A 285 0.85 10.52 -9.10
C VAL A 285 -0.63 10.35 -8.80
N GLY A 286 -0.97 9.31 -8.05
CA GLY A 286 -2.36 9.01 -7.69
C GLY A 286 -2.64 9.09 -6.19
N ALA A 287 -3.92 9.18 -5.86
CA ALA A 287 -4.45 9.32 -4.50
C ALA A 287 -4.06 8.18 -3.56
N ILE A 288 -4.08 8.50 -2.25
CA ILE A 288 -3.76 7.55 -1.16
C ILE A 288 -4.77 7.68 -0.03
N GLY A 289 -4.77 6.73 0.89
CA GLY A 289 -5.53 6.81 2.14
C GLY A 289 -4.71 7.35 3.31
N GLY A 290 -5.41 7.91 4.32
CA GLY A 290 -4.80 8.37 5.56
C GLY A 290 -3.92 9.61 5.43
N ILE A 291 -4.29 10.53 4.55
CA ILE A 291 -3.50 11.74 4.31
C ILE A 291 -3.38 12.62 5.56
N LYS A 292 -4.43 12.74 6.37
CA LYS A 292 -4.39 13.51 7.63
C LYS A 292 -3.32 12.98 8.59
N GLN A 293 -3.26 11.66 8.76
CA GLN A 293 -2.28 11.01 9.62
C GLN A 293 -0.86 11.24 9.11
N LYS A 294 -0.68 11.20 7.78
CA LYS A 294 0.62 11.46 7.13
C LYS A 294 1.09 12.92 7.32
N ILE A 295 0.18 13.89 7.27
CA ILE A 295 0.48 15.31 7.57
C ILE A 295 0.92 15.48 9.03
N VAL A 296 0.23 14.82 9.98
CA VAL A 296 0.60 14.86 11.40
C VAL A 296 2.02 14.36 11.60
N ILE A 297 2.34 13.19 11.02
CA ILE A 297 3.65 12.54 11.18
C ILE A 297 4.75 13.38 10.51
N ALA A 298 4.53 13.84 9.27
CA ALA A 298 5.50 14.64 8.54
C ALA A 298 5.82 15.94 9.30
N SER A 299 4.79 16.59 9.85
CA SER A 299 4.96 17.80 10.67
C SER A 299 5.76 17.51 11.95
N SER A 300 5.46 16.42 12.66
CA SER A 300 6.16 16.07 13.91
C SER A 300 7.63 15.71 13.67
N GLU A 301 7.97 15.18 12.47
CA GLU A 301 9.33 14.87 12.05
C GLU A 301 10.07 16.07 11.44
N GLY A 302 9.45 17.26 11.47
CA GLY A 302 10.10 18.49 11.03
C GLY A 302 10.25 18.60 9.50
N ALA A 303 9.36 17.98 8.73
CA ALA A 303 9.31 18.21 7.29
C ALA A 303 9.03 19.69 6.99
N GLN A 304 9.75 20.25 6.03
CA GLN A 304 9.62 21.64 5.59
C GLN A 304 8.67 21.74 4.39
N LEU A 305 8.65 20.70 3.56
CA LEU A 305 7.78 20.57 2.39
C LEU A 305 7.07 19.23 2.42
N PHE A 306 5.78 19.21 2.06
CA PHE A 306 4.99 17.99 1.88
C PHE A 306 4.37 17.96 0.48
N LEU A 307 4.74 16.96 -0.31
CA LEU A 307 4.18 16.73 -1.64
C LEU A 307 2.98 15.80 -1.53
N ALA A 308 1.78 16.34 -1.77
CA ALA A 308 0.52 15.61 -1.70
C ALA A 308 -0.04 15.35 -3.11
N PRO A 309 -0.62 14.16 -3.37
CA PRO A 309 -1.38 13.96 -4.59
C PRO A 309 -2.49 15.00 -4.73
N ALA A 310 -2.77 15.45 -5.96
CA ALA A 310 -3.79 16.48 -6.20
C ALA A 310 -5.15 16.13 -5.60
N ASP A 311 -5.56 14.86 -5.68
CA ASP A 311 -6.84 14.39 -5.13
C ASP A 311 -6.88 14.38 -3.58
N ASN A 312 -5.72 14.46 -2.92
CA ASN A 312 -5.61 14.53 -1.46
C ASN A 312 -5.26 15.94 -0.96
N PHE A 313 -5.01 16.89 -1.85
CA PHE A 313 -4.42 18.18 -1.49
C PHE A 313 -5.28 19.00 -0.54
N GLU A 314 -6.57 19.14 -0.82
CA GLU A 314 -7.49 19.94 0.02
C GLU A 314 -7.53 19.44 1.46
N GLU A 315 -7.60 18.11 1.63
CA GLU A 315 -7.63 17.48 2.95
C GLU A 315 -6.27 17.61 3.67
N ALA A 316 -5.15 17.49 2.93
CA ALA A 316 -3.80 17.67 3.45
C ALA A 316 -3.57 19.11 3.93
N GLU A 317 -3.93 20.10 3.10
CA GLU A 317 -3.79 21.52 3.42
C GLU A 317 -4.65 21.93 4.63
N ALA A 318 -5.91 21.50 4.67
CA ALA A 318 -6.81 21.74 5.79
C ALA A 318 -6.23 21.17 7.10
N LYS A 319 -5.65 19.96 7.06
CA LYS A 319 -5.02 19.33 8.22
C LYS A 319 -3.77 20.08 8.66
N ALA A 320 -2.91 20.50 7.74
CA ALA A 320 -1.71 21.27 8.05
C ALA A 320 -2.07 22.63 8.70
N LYS A 321 -3.07 23.33 8.18
CA LYS A 321 -3.61 24.56 8.78
C LYS A 321 -4.14 24.33 10.19
N ALA A 322 -4.90 23.26 10.41
CA ALA A 322 -5.45 22.93 11.73
C ALA A 322 -4.36 22.57 12.76
N LEU A 323 -3.22 22.06 12.32
CA LEU A 323 -2.05 21.79 13.17
C LEU A 323 -1.23 23.06 13.47
N GLY A 324 -1.40 24.12 12.70
CA GLY A 324 -0.56 25.32 12.78
C GLY A 324 0.90 25.05 12.42
N THR A 325 1.17 24.04 11.55
CA THR A 325 2.53 23.66 11.18
C THR A 325 3.14 24.64 10.18
N PRO A 326 4.45 24.96 10.26
CA PRO A 326 5.14 25.78 9.25
C PRO A 326 5.41 24.98 7.96
N MET A 327 5.18 23.66 7.94
CA MET A 327 5.39 22.80 6.78
C MET A 327 4.50 23.25 5.61
N LYS A 328 5.12 23.55 4.46
CA LYS A 328 4.40 23.88 3.24
C LYS A 328 3.83 22.61 2.61
N VAL A 329 2.54 22.62 2.30
CA VAL A 329 1.89 21.52 1.55
C VAL A 329 1.66 21.97 0.11
N VAL A 330 2.05 21.14 -0.86
CA VAL A 330 1.87 21.41 -2.30
C VAL A 330 1.23 20.25 -3.02
N SER A 331 0.40 20.57 -4.01
CA SER A 331 -0.30 19.61 -4.86
C SER A 331 0.59 19.14 -6.00
N VAL A 332 0.59 17.84 -6.29
CA VAL A 332 1.31 17.26 -7.43
C VAL A 332 0.46 16.20 -8.14
N LYS A 333 0.46 16.22 -9.48
CA LYS A 333 -0.20 15.23 -10.36
C LYS A 333 0.79 14.32 -11.04
N THR A 334 2.04 14.76 -11.15
CA THR A 334 3.09 14.03 -11.85
C THR A 334 4.43 14.15 -11.13
N LEU A 335 5.33 13.21 -11.43
CA LEU A 335 6.71 13.21 -10.95
C LEU A 335 7.44 14.50 -11.38
N LYS A 336 7.17 14.97 -12.62
CA LYS A 336 7.72 16.23 -13.11
C LYS A 336 7.25 17.41 -12.28
N GLU A 337 5.95 17.53 -11.98
CA GLU A 337 5.44 18.59 -11.10
C GLU A 337 6.06 18.50 -9.70
N ALA A 338 6.28 17.30 -9.16
CA ALA A 338 6.94 17.13 -7.87
C ALA A 338 8.37 17.71 -7.89
N MET A 339 9.13 17.44 -8.96
CA MET A 339 10.46 18.01 -9.17
C MET A 339 10.43 19.54 -9.29
N ASP A 340 9.50 20.07 -10.08
CA ASP A 340 9.33 21.51 -10.27
C ASP A 340 8.95 22.21 -8.94
N GLN A 341 8.12 21.59 -8.08
CA GLN A 341 7.75 22.12 -6.77
C GLN A 341 8.92 22.12 -5.77
N ILE A 342 9.77 21.09 -5.80
CA ILE A 342 10.98 21.03 -4.98
C ILE A 342 11.92 22.19 -5.37
N GLN A 343 12.17 22.36 -6.68
CA GLN A 343 13.02 23.45 -7.18
C GLN A 343 12.47 24.83 -6.80
N ALA A 344 11.18 25.06 -6.99
CA ALA A 344 10.52 26.32 -6.62
C ALA A 344 10.56 26.61 -5.12
N PHE A 345 10.57 25.55 -4.28
CA PHE A 345 10.72 25.70 -2.85
C PHE A 345 12.14 26.08 -2.44
N HIS A 346 13.15 25.49 -3.10
CA HIS A 346 14.57 25.87 -2.90
C HIS A 346 14.81 27.34 -3.27
N ASP A 347 14.32 27.77 -4.46
CA ASP A 347 14.51 29.13 -4.96
C ASP A 347 13.86 30.19 -4.04
N ALA A 348 12.79 29.80 -3.32
CA ALA A 348 12.11 30.69 -2.36
C ALA A 348 12.76 30.68 -0.96
N SER A 349 13.67 29.74 -0.66
CA SER A 349 14.32 29.55 0.65
C SER A 349 15.74 30.10 0.69
N THR A 350 16.32 30.37 -0.49
CA THR A 350 17.62 31.07 -0.69
C THR A 350 17.42 32.57 -0.87
#